data_50c88ed0f08c69c37bf0153a98e30dc6
#
_entry.id   50c88ed0f08c69c37bf0153a98e30dc6
#
_cell.length_a   1.000
_cell.length_b   1.000
_cell.length_c   1.000
_cell.angle_alpha   90.00
_cell.angle_beta   90.00
_cell.angle_gamma   90.00
#
_symmetry.space_group_name_H-M   'P 1'
#
loop_
_entity.id
_entity.type
_entity.pdbx_description
1 polymer ?
#
loop_
_entity_poly.entity_id
_entity_poly.type
_entity_poly.pdbx_seq_one_letter_code
_entity_poly.pdbx_strand_id
1 'polypeptide(L)'
;YHSGEEINDDDQGTSDQVTTELRRSTRTRSAPEWYGNPVLEIMLLDNGEPSNYEEAMAGPDSDKWLEAMKSEIGSMYENEVWTLTDLPDDRRAIENKWIFKKKTDADGNVTIYKARLVAKGYRQVQGVDYDETFSPVAKLKSVRIMLAIAAFYDYEIWQMDVKTAFLNGFLKEELYMMQPEGFVDPKNANKVCKLQRSIYGLVQASRSWNIRFDEMIKAFGFMQTYGEACVYKKVSGSSVAFLILYVDDILLMGNDIEFLDSIKAYLNKCFSMKDLGEAAYILGIKIYRDRSRR
;
A
#
# COMPACT_ATOMS: atom_id res chain seq x y z
N TYR A 1 -53.59 -46.94 46.05
CA TYR A 1 -52.79 -47.92 46.76
C TYR A 1 -51.33 -47.56 46.70
N HIS A 2 -50.84 -47.29 47.87
CA HIS A 2 -49.48 -47.36 48.44
C HIS A 2 -48.40 -46.44 47.84
N SER A 3 -48.11 -45.46 48.63
CA SER A 3 -47.09 -45.36 49.70
C SER A 3 -45.71 -45.45 49.13
N GLY A 4 -44.95 -44.39 49.16
CA GLY A 4 -44.27 -43.85 50.33
C GLY A 4 -42.79 -44.12 50.11
N GLU A 5 -42.04 -43.10 50.11
CA GLU A 5 -40.84 -42.99 50.98
C GLU A 5 -39.98 -41.81 50.49
N GLU A 6 -39.87 -40.87 51.34
CA GLU A 6 -38.87 -39.83 51.30
C GLU A 6 -37.49 -40.44 51.60
N ILE A 7 -36.51 -40.14 50.81
CA ILE A 7 -35.13 -40.24 51.26
C ILE A 7 -34.48 -38.89 51.00
N ASN A 8 -34.22 -38.23 52.12
CA ASN A 8 -33.28 -37.12 52.23
C ASN A 8 -31.88 -37.70 52.05
N ASP A 9 -31.08 -37.12 51.14
CA ASP A 9 -29.64 -37.21 51.23
C ASP A 9 -29.07 -35.81 50.91
N ASP A 10 -28.60 -35.19 51.97
CA ASP A 10 -27.73 -34.04 51.95
C ASP A 10 -26.37 -34.50 51.45
N ASP A 11 -26.00 -34.07 50.24
CA ASP A 11 -24.61 -34.09 49.83
C ASP A 11 -24.17 -32.69 49.40
N GLN A 12 -23.57 -31.97 50.35
CA GLN A 12 -22.88 -30.70 50.11
C GLN A 12 -21.55 -31.00 49.41
N GLY A 13 -21.61 -31.07 48.08
CA GLY A 13 -20.43 -31.03 47.25
C GLY A 13 -19.88 -29.60 47.13
N THR A 14 -18.90 -29.28 47.94
CA THR A 14 -18.06 -28.08 47.82
C THR A 14 -17.32 -28.11 46.50
N SER A 15 -17.82 -27.35 45.51
CA SER A 15 -17.08 -27.07 44.30
C SER A 15 -16.01 -26.00 44.61
N ASP A 16 -14.78 -26.47 44.78
CA ASP A 16 -13.59 -25.62 44.75
C ASP A 16 -13.48 -24.94 43.41
N GLN A 17 -13.98 -23.70 43.38
CA GLN A 17 -13.67 -22.79 42.29
C GLN A 17 -12.20 -22.37 42.39
N VAL A 18 -11.34 -23.05 41.62
CA VAL A 18 -9.97 -22.58 41.38
C VAL A 18 -10.04 -21.26 40.64
N THR A 19 -10.09 -20.17 41.39
CA THR A 19 -9.87 -18.83 40.82
C THR A 19 -8.42 -18.74 40.41
N THR A 20 -8.16 -18.96 39.12
CA THR A 20 -6.87 -18.63 38.52
C THR A 20 -6.68 -17.12 38.59
N GLU A 21 -5.95 -16.63 39.58
CA GLU A 21 -5.49 -15.25 39.62
C GLU A 21 -4.66 -14.96 38.37
N LEU A 22 -5.23 -14.18 37.45
CA LEU A 22 -4.50 -13.66 36.28
C LEU A 22 -3.30 -12.84 36.81
N ARG A 23 -2.10 -13.37 36.60
CA ARG A 23 -0.83 -12.73 36.94
C ARG A 23 -0.72 -11.39 36.23
N ARG A 24 -1.16 -10.31 36.87
CA ARG A 24 -1.02 -8.94 36.33
C ARG A 24 0.43 -8.52 36.48
N SER A 25 1.03 -8.14 35.33
CA SER A 25 2.37 -7.56 35.31
C SER A 25 2.42 -6.29 36.16
N THR A 26 3.34 -6.24 37.10
CA THR A 26 3.62 -5.06 37.95
C THR A 26 4.42 -3.98 37.20
N ARG A 27 4.65 -4.17 35.89
CA ARG A 27 5.39 -3.21 35.06
C ARG A 27 4.59 -1.91 34.94
N THR A 28 5.13 -0.83 35.44
CA THR A 28 4.58 0.52 35.26
C THR A 28 4.51 0.81 33.76
N ARG A 29 3.30 1.03 33.25
CA ARG A 29 3.12 1.45 31.85
C ARG A 29 3.54 2.92 31.77
N SER A 30 4.74 3.19 31.29
CA SER A 30 5.07 4.50 30.74
C SER A 30 4.35 4.65 29.39
N ALA A 31 3.73 5.81 29.16
CA ALA A 31 3.25 6.13 27.81
C ALA A 31 4.41 5.99 26.82
N PRO A 32 4.17 5.43 25.61
CA PRO A 32 5.22 5.37 24.63
C PRO A 32 5.71 6.81 24.36
N GLU A 33 7.00 7.05 24.53
CA GLU A 33 7.61 8.25 23.96
C GLU A 33 7.45 8.15 22.44
N TRP A 34 6.64 9.03 21.89
CA TRP A 34 6.51 9.14 20.45
C TRP A 34 7.85 9.59 19.91
N TYR A 35 8.52 8.71 19.19
CA TYR A 35 9.67 9.05 18.38
C TYR A 35 9.18 9.89 17.21
N GLY A 36 9.23 11.18 17.34
CA GLY A 36 8.78 12.19 16.40
C GLY A 36 7.85 13.18 17.10
N ASN A 37 8.27 14.41 17.17
CA ASN A 37 7.39 15.50 17.54
C ASN A 37 6.53 15.80 16.30
N PRO A 38 5.18 15.57 16.31
CA PRO A 38 4.36 15.80 15.11
C PRO A 38 4.49 17.24 14.59
N VAL A 39 4.81 18.20 15.45
CA VAL A 39 5.12 19.59 15.05
C VAL A 39 6.45 19.67 14.30
N LEU A 40 7.44 18.87 14.68
CA LEU A 40 8.73 18.82 13.98
C LEU A 40 8.63 18.09 12.64
N GLU A 41 7.82 17.02 12.56
CA GLU A 41 7.53 16.35 11.29
C GLU A 41 6.78 17.26 10.31
N ILE A 42 5.82 18.05 10.81
CA ILE A 42 5.12 19.06 10.00
C ILE A 42 6.08 20.17 9.57
N MET A 43 6.99 20.63 10.44
CA MET A 43 8.02 21.62 10.09
C MET A 43 9.10 21.07 9.16
N LEU A 44 9.42 19.76 9.22
CA LEU A 44 10.34 19.11 8.28
C LEU A 44 9.69 18.82 6.90
N LEU A 45 8.37 18.94 6.79
CA LEU A 45 7.61 18.75 5.55
C LEU A 45 7.44 20.04 4.75
N ASP A 46 7.73 21.20 5.31
CA ASP A 46 7.61 22.50 4.63
C ASP A 46 8.93 22.88 3.94
N ASN A 47 9.23 22.20 2.84
CA ASN A 47 10.32 22.57 1.94
C ASN A 47 9.93 23.74 0.98
N GLY A 48 8.96 24.57 1.34
CA GLY A 48 8.39 25.57 0.46
C GLY A 48 7.67 24.94 -0.74
N GLU A 49 6.99 23.81 -0.51
CA GLU A 49 6.15 23.12 -1.50
C GLU A 49 4.79 23.81 -1.55
N PRO A 50 4.21 24.02 -2.75
CA PRO A 50 2.89 24.64 -2.87
C PRO A 50 1.80 23.75 -2.23
N SER A 51 0.82 24.38 -1.58
CA SER A 51 -0.29 23.68 -0.92
C SER A 51 -1.44 23.36 -1.88
N ASN A 52 -1.53 24.06 -3.01
CA ASN A 52 -2.60 23.94 -4.01
C ASN A 52 -2.11 24.34 -5.42
N TYR A 53 -3.00 24.18 -6.41
CA TYR A 53 -2.69 24.50 -7.80
C TYR A 53 -2.36 25.97 -8.02
N GLU A 54 -3.13 26.88 -7.43
CA GLU A 54 -2.94 28.32 -7.60
C GLU A 54 -1.57 28.77 -7.09
N GLU A 55 -1.16 28.28 -5.93
CA GLU A 55 0.15 28.56 -5.34
C GLU A 55 1.29 27.97 -6.19
N ALA A 56 1.11 26.76 -6.72
CA ALA A 56 2.09 26.15 -7.61
C ALA A 56 2.29 26.96 -8.89
N MET A 57 1.23 27.53 -9.44
CA MET A 57 1.29 28.32 -10.67
C MET A 57 1.74 29.77 -10.46
N ALA A 58 1.60 30.30 -9.24
CA ALA A 58 2.06 31.65 -8.88
C ALA A 58 3.54 31.69 -8.47
N GLY A 59 4.13 30.54 -8.15
CA GLY A 59 5.50 30.44 -7.62
C GLY A 59 6.59 30.49 -8.70
N PRO A 60 7.85 30.68 -8.31
CA PRO A 60 8.99 30.76 -9.24
C PRO A 60 9.27 29.43 -9.97
N ASP A 61 8.83 28.31 -9.45
CA ASP A 61 9.00 26.95 -10.01
C ASP A 61 7.73 26.49 -10.80
N SER A 62 6.85 27.40 -11.21
CA SER A 62 5.56 27.09 -11.85
C SER A 62 5.70 26.18 -13.07
N ASP A 63 6.69 26.41 -13.93
CA ASP A 63 6.93 25.57 -15.11
C ASP A 63 7.26 24.13 -14.74
N LYS A 64 8.08 23.92 -13.68
CA LYS A 64 8.48 22.61 -13.20
C LYS A 64 7.29 21.87 -12.57
N TRP A 65 6.45 22.60 -11.82
CA TRP A 65 5.23 22.04 -11.26
C TRP A 65 4.22 21.67 -12.34
N LEU A 66 4.07 22.52 -13.36
CA LEU A 66 3.20 22.23 -14.49
C LEU A 66 3.66 20.99 -15.26
N GLU A 67 4.96 20.81 -15.47
CA GLU A 67 5.54 19.62 -16.09
C GLU A 67 5.26 18.37 -15.24
N ALA A 68 5.45 18.46 -13.92
CA ALA A 68 5.16 17.36 -13.00
C ALA A 68 3.68 16.96 -13.00
N MET A 69 2.76 17.95 -13.04
CA MET A 69 1.31 17.71 -13.15
C MET A 69 0.95 17.07 -14.50
N LYS A 70 1.52 17.55 -15.60
CA LYS A 70 1.31 16.97 -16.95
C LYS A 70 1.79 15.51 -16.99
N SER A 71 2.91 15.20 -16.36
CA SER A 71 3.41 13.82 -16.24
C SER A 71 2.46 12.91 -15.47
N GLU A 72 1.88 13.41 -14.36
CA GLU A 72 0.89 12.66 -13.58
C GLU A 72 -0.40 12.42 -14.38
N ILE A 73 -0.92 13.44 -15.05
CA ILE A 73 -2.11 13.31 -15.92
C ILE A 73 -1.82 12.37 -17.10
N GLY A 74 -0.63 12.44 -17.70
CA GLY A 74 -0.20 11.52 -18.74
C GLY A 74 -0.25 10.07 -18.26
N SER A 75 0.26 9.80 -17.07
CA SER A 75 0.19 8.46 -16.45
C SER A 75 -1.25 8.00 -16.23
N MET A 76 -2.17 8.90 -15.91
CA MET A 76 -3.59 8.56 -15.75
C MET A 76 -4.27 8.22 -17.07
N TYR A 77 -3.93 8.94 -18.15
CA TYR A 77 -4.42 8.61 -19.50
C TYR A 77 -3.83 7.29 -20.02
N GLU A 78 -2.52 7.06 -19.86
CA GLU A 78 -1.86 5.80 -20.24
C GLU A 78 -2.46 4.58 -19.53
N ASN A 79 -2.91 4.77 -18.28
CA ASN A 79 -3.57 3.73 -17.50
C ASN A 79 -5.10 3.72 -17.68
N GLU A 80 -5.68 4.55 -18.54
CA GLU A 80 -7.14 4.62 -18.77
C GLU A 80 -7.92 4.75 -17.46
N VAL A 81 -7.48 5.66 -16.58
CA VAL A 81 -8.02 5.78 -15.21
C VAL A 81 -9.46 6.22 -15.20
N TRP A 82 -9.89 7.07 -16.15
CA TRP A 82 -11.25 7.55 -16.26
C TRP A 82 -11.71 7.83 -17.69
N THR A 83 -13.02 7.95 -17.85
CA THR A 83 -13.67 8.53 -19.02
C THR A 83 -14.51 9.75 -18.62
N LEU A 84 -14.65 10.76 -19.50
CA LEU A 84 -15.52 11.90 -19.24
C LEU A 84 -16.97 11.55 -19.54
N THR A 85 -17.87 11.83 -18.59
CA THR A 85 -19.31 11.59 -18.71
C THR A 85 -20.11 12.67 -18.00
N ASP A 86 -21.40 12.75 -18.28
CA ASP A 86 -22.32 13.56 -17.49
C ASP A 86 -22.50 12.91 -16.11
N LEU A 87 -22.61 13.74 -15.07
CA LEU A 87 -22.86 13.23 -13.72
C LEU A 87 -24.32 12.80 -13.60
N PRO A 88 -24.62 11.53 -13.23
CA PRO A 88 -25.99 11.11 -12.96
C PRO A 88 -26.62 11.89 -11.79
N ASP A 89 -27.94 12.13 -11.88
CA ASP A 89 -28.68 12.98 -10.91
C ASP A 89 -28.62 12.43 -9.46
N ASP A 90 -28.51 11.09 -9.31
CA ASP A 90 -28.46 10.40 -8.04
C ASP A 90 -27.04 10.23 -7.48
N ARG A 91 -26.03 10.75 -8.18
CA ARG A 91 -24.62 10.60 -7.85
C ARG A 91 -23.97 11.94 -7.50
N ARG A 92 -22.88 11.85 -6.74
CA ARG A 92 -22.02 13.00 -6.47
C ARG A 92 -20.61 12.73 -6.96
N ALA A 93 -19.95 13.75 -7.43
CA ALA A 93 -18.54 13.66 -7.78
C ALA A 93 -17.65 13.90 -6.56
N ILE A 94 -16.64 13.06 -6.41
CA ILE A 94 -15.59 13.21 -5.39
C ILE A 94 -14.67 14.36 -5.84
N GLU A 95 -14.34 15.24 -4.93
CA GLU A 95 -13.33 16.28 -5.17
C GLU A 95 -11.93 15.65 -5.16
N ASN A 96 -10.99 16.35 -5.78
CA ASN A 96 -9.56 16.01 -5.74
C ASN A 96 -8.73 17.22 -5.32
N LYS A 97 -7.43 16.99 -5.15
CA LYS A 97 -6.43 18.02 -4.92
C LYS A 97 -5.08 17.59 -5.49
N TRP A 98 -4.26 18.56 -5.82
CA TRP A 98 -2.86 18.34 -6.10
C TRP A 98 -2.05 18.25 -4.81
N ILE A 99 -1.06 17.35 -4.78
CA ILE A 99 -0.03 17.26 -3.75
C ILE A 99 1.31 17.37 -4.46
N PHE A 100 2.13 18.29 -3.98
CA PHE A 100 3.42 18.63 -4.55
C PHE A 100 4.54 18.12 -3.62
N LYS A 101 5.65 17.65 -4.20
CA LYS A 101 6.80 17.16 -3.44
C LYS A 101 8.08 17.44 -4.19
N LYS A 102 9.04 18.06 -3.53
CA LYS A 102 10.44 18.20 -4.00
C LYS A 102 11.24 17.02 -3.49
N LYS A 103 12.08 16.43 -4.34
CA LYS A 103 13.11 15.47 -3.91
C LYS A 103 14.47 16.15 -4.04
N THR A 104 15.25 16.05 -2.98
CA THR A 104 16.59 16.62 -2.91
C THR A 104 17.64 15.52 -2.98
N ASP A 105 18.85 15.87 -3.46
CA ASP A 105 20.05 15.05 -3.31
C ASP A 105 20.63 15.15 -1.88
N ALA A 106 21.78 14.51 -1.66
CA ALA A 106 22.47 14.53 -0.38
C ALA A 106 23.00 15.94 0.01
N ASP A 107 23.17 16.83 -0.99
CA ASP A 107 23.66 18.19 -0.82
C ASP A 107 22.50 19.19 -0.61
N GLY A 108 21.25 18.73 -0.64
CA GLY A 108 20.05 19.55 -0.46
C GLY A 108 19.53 20.21 -1.74
N ASN A 109 20.13 19.96 -2.91
CA ASN A 109 19.64 20.50 -4.17
C ASN A 109 18.41 19.76 -4.66
N VAL A 110 17.39 20.49 -5.12
CA VAL A 110 16.17 19.88 -5.67
C VAL A 110 16.48 19.20 -7.01
N THR A 111 16.31 17.88 -7.05
CA THR A 111 16.56 17.06 -8.24
C THR A 111 15.29 16.69 -9.00
N ILE A 112 14.14 16.57 -8.29
CA ILE A 112 12.87 16.14 -8.90
C ILE A 112 11.72 16.95 -8.29
N TYR A 113 10.86 17.46 -9.16
CA TYR A 113 9.55 17.99 -8.81
C TYR A 113 8.52 16.89 -9.09
N LYS A 114 7.69 16.56 -8.12
CA LYS A 114 6.67 15.53 -8.25
C LYS A 114 5.32 16.08 -7.85
N ALA A 115 4.32 15.93 -8.72
CA ALA A 115 2.93 16.23 -8.42
C ALA A 115 2.13 14.91 -8.39
N ARG A 116 1.14 14.82 -7.50
CA ARG A 116 0.18 13.73 -7.47
C ARG A 116 -1.23 14.27 -7.41
N LEU A 117 -2.11 13.73 -8.23
CA LEU A 117 -3.54 13.98 -8.12
C LEU A 117 -4.13 13.01 -7.10
N VAL A 118 -4.77 13.56 -6.07
CA VAL A 118 -5.27 12.79 -4.92
C VAL A 118 -6.75 13.06 -4.72
N ALA A 119 -7.58 12.00 -4.75
CA ALA A 119 -8.99 12.12 -4.42
C ALA A 119 -9.19 12.46 -2.94
N LYS A 120 -10.22 13.25 -2.63
CA LYS A 120 -10.61 13.55 -1.24
C LYS A 120 -11.44 12.40 -0.66
N GLY A 121 -10.82 11.20 -0.56
CA GLY A 121 -11.48 9.95 -0.14
C GLY A 121 -12.10 9.98 1.25
N TYR A 122 -11.67 10.90 2.12
CA TYR A 122 -12.29 11.12 3.43
C TYR A 122 -13.76 11.59 3.34
N ARG A 123 -14.24 11.94 2.14
CA ARG A 123 -15.64 12.27 1.85
C ARG A 123 -16.44 11.08 1.34
N GLN A 124 -15.80 9.94 1.10
CA GLN A 124 -16.47 8.73 0.67
C GLN A 124 -17.33 8.14 1.80
N VAL A 125 -18.43 7.52 1.43
CA VAL A 125 -19.38 6.89 2.35
C VAL A 125 -19.33 5.37 2.17
N GLN A 126 -19.11 4.66 3.27
CA GLN A 126 -19.14 3.20 3.28
C GLN A 126 -20.54 2.68 2.90
N GLY A 127 -20.59 1.62 2.10
CA GLY A 127 -21.82 1.05 1.56
C GLY A 127 -22.42 1.81 0.35
N VAL A 128 -21.80 2.94 -0.06
CA VAL A 128 -22.18 3.73 -1.24
C VAL A 128 -21.01 3.86 -2.21
N ASP A 129 -19.89 4.39 -1.70
CA ASP A 129 -18.69 4.66 -2.51
C ASP A 129 -17.64 3.53 -2.39
N TYR A 130 -17.71 2.72 -1.33
CA TYR A 130 -16.87 1.54 -1.12
C TYR A 130 -17.51 0.59 -0.09
N ASP A 131 -17.27 -0.70 -0.22
CA ASP A 131 -17.78 -1.71 0.71
C ASP A 131 -16.72 -2.07 1.77
N GLU A 132 -15.51 -2.36 1.35
CA GLU A 132 -14.43 -2.85 2.21
C GLU A 132 -13.16 -2.02 2.05
N THR A 133 -12.53 -1.80 3.20
CA THR A 133 -11.18 -1.22 3.27
C THR A 133 -10.23 -2.29 3.78
N PHE A 134 -9.31 -2.72 2.96
CA PHE A 134 -8.22 -3.57 3.37
C PHE A 134 -6.95 -3.10 2.67
N SER A 135 -5.95 -2.69 3.46
CA SER A 135 -4.63 -2.35 2.95
C SER A 135 -3.67 -3.48 3.31
N PRO A 136 -3.50 -4.47 2.43
CA PRO A 136 -2.54 -5.52 2.69
C PRO A 136 -1.14 -4.95 2.57
N VAL A 137 -0.47 -4.87 3.71
CA VAL A 137 0.92 -4.45 3.84
C VAL A 137 1.67 -5.56 4.53
N ALA A 138 2.79 -6.00 3.98
CA ALA A 138 3.63 -7.00 4.62
C ALA A 138 4.07 -6.50 6.01
N LYS A 139 3.91 -7.33 7.03
CA LYS A 139 4.36 -6.97 8.37
C LYS A 139 5.89 -6.83 8.40
N LEU A 140 6.39 -5.83 9.09
CA LEU A 140 7.83 -5.62 9.24
C LEU A 140 8.55 -6.86 9.80
N LYS A 141 7.87 -7.61 10.69
CA LYS A 141 8.37 -8.89 11.21
C LYS A 141 8.56 -9.91 10.09
N SER A 142 7.62 -10.01 9.15
CA SER A 142 7.69 -10.94 8.02
C SER A 142 8.83 -10.57 7.07
N VAL A 143 9.01 -9.27 6.79
CA VAL A 143 10.17 -8.79 6.01
C VAL A 143 11.47 -9.21 6.66
N ARG A 144 11.63 -9.00 7.98
CA ARG A 144 12.84 -9.39 8.72
C ARG A 144 13.09 -10.90 8.73
N ILE A 145 12.04 -11.72 8.88
CA ILE A 145 12.13 -13.17 8.82
C ILE A 145 12.60 -13.60 7.42
N MET A 146 12.03 -13.03 6.37
CA MET A 146 12.40 -13.40 5.01
C MET A 146 13.84 -12.99 4.67
N LEU A 147 14.30 -11.83 5.14
CA LEU A 147 15.71 -11.42 5.02
C LEU A 147 16.64 -12.40 5.77
N ALA A 148 16.24 -12.86 6.96
CA ALA A 148 17.03 -13.87 7.71
C ALA A 148 17.07 -15.22 6.97
N ILE A 149 15.96 -15.67 6.37
CA ILE A 149 15.91 -16.87 5.54
C ILE A 149 16.82 -16.72 4.31
N ALA A 150 16.75 -15.57 3.63
CA ALA A 150 17.59 -15.29 2.47
C ALA A 150 19.09 -15.27 2.83
N ALA A 151 19.43 -14.72 4.00
CA ALA A 151 20.81 -14.74 4.49
C ALA A 151 21.29 -16.15 4.82
N PHE A 152 20.44 -16.97 5.48
CA PHE A 152 20.79 -18.33 5.88
C PHE A 152 21.02 -19.27 4.68
N TYR A 153 20.18 -19.17 3.64
CA TYR A 153 20.27 -19.99 2.43
C TYR A 153 21.11 -19.35 1.31
N ASP A 154 21.70 -18.22 1.56
CA ASP A 154 22.49 -17.45 0.58
C ASP A 154 21.70 -17.07 -0.68
N TYR A 155 20.41 -16.73 -0.54
CA TYR A 155 19.55 -16.31 -1.66
C TYR A 155 19.92 -14.93 -2.17
N GLU A 156 19.74 -14.68 -3.45
CA GLU A 156 19.73 -13.33 -4.01
C GLU A 156 18.56 -12.54 -3.43
N ILE A 157 18.74 -11.22 -3.25
CA ILE A 157 17.73 -10.30 -2.74
C ILE A 157 17.69 -9.10 -3.66
N TRP A 158 16.65 -9.01 -4.48
CA TRP A 158 16.47 -7.93 -5.43
C TRP A 158 15.26 -7.06 -5.06
N GLN A 159 15.33 -5.80 -5.46
CA GLN A 159 14.25 -4.84 -5.22
C GLN A 159 13.73 -4.30 -6.55
N MET A 160 12.41 -4.19 -6.65
CA MET A 160 11.71 -3.57 -7.76
C MET A 160 10.67 -2.59 -7.20
N ASP A 161 10.34 -1.57 -7.99
CA ASP A 161 9.34 -0.55 -7.68
C ASP A 161 8.27 -0.52 -8.74
N VAL A 162 7.00 -0.51 -8.36
CA VAL A 162 5.86 -0.43 -9.27
C VAL A 162 5.51 1.04 -9.49
N LYS A 163 5.71 1.51 -10.70
CA LYS A 163 5.27 2.86 -11.05
C LYS A 163 3.74 2.93 -10.99
N THR A 164 3.22 3.97 -10.34
CA THR A 164 1.78 4.24 -10.29
C THR A 164 0.93 3.04 -9.81
N ALA A 165 1.38 2.34 -8.75
CA ALA A 165 0.77 1.09 -8.26
C ALA A 165 -0.76 1.16 -8.16
N PHE A 166 -1.32 2.21 -7.53
CA PHE A 166 -2.77 2.35 -7.36
C PHE A 166 -3.53 2.49 -8.67
N LEU A 167 -2.95 3.11 -9.70
CA LEU A 167 -3.58 3.26 -11.01
C LEU A 167 -3.76 1.93 -11.75
N ASN A 168 -3.13 0.85 -11.28
CA ASN A 168 -3.33 -0.49 -11.82
C ASN A 168 -4.57 -1.20 -11.26
N GLY A 169 -5.10 -0.76 -10.11
CA GLY A 169 -6.26 -1.37 -9.46
C GLY A 169 -7.56 -1.03 -10.17
N PHE A 170 -8.37 -2.04 -10.52
CA PHE A 170 -9.70 -1.82 -11.06
C PHE A 170 -10.70 -1.48 -9.96
N LEU A 171 -11.61 -0.56 -10.24
CA LEU A 171 -12.75 -0.26 -9.38
C LEU A 171 -13.93 -1.15 -9.78
N LYS A 172 -14.63 -1.67 -8.78
CA LYS A 172 -15.90 -2.38 -8.97
C LYS A 172 -17.08 -1.43 -8.78
N GLU A 173 -16.86 -0.41 -7.98
CA GLU A 173 -17.84 0.61 -7.62
C GLU A 173 -17.91 1.68 -8.72
N GLU A 174 -19.08 2.25 -8.91
CA GLU A 174 -19.31 3.33 -9.85
C GLU A 174 -19.01 4.68 -9.18
N LEU A 175 -17.82 5.21 -9.42
CA LEU A 175 -17.32 6.44 -8.83
C LEU A 175 -17.11 7.54 -9.86
N TYR A 176 -17.47 8.74 -9.46
CA TYR A 176 -17.31 9.96 -10.23
C TYR A 176 -16.41 10.94 -9.49
N MET A 177 -15.53 11.62 -10.21
CA MET A 177 -14.61 12.61 -9.67
C MET A 177 -14.66 13.88 -10.50
N MET A 178 -14.55 15.03 -9.85
CA MET A 178 -14.39 16.31 -10.56
C MET A 178 -13.16 16.27 -11.44
N GLN A 179 -13.20 16.95 -12.60
CA GLN A 179 -12.00 17.11 -13.41
C GLN A 179 -10.91 17.84 -12.60
N PRO A 180 -9.63 17.46 -12.77
CA PRO A 180 -8.52 18.08 -12.03
C PRO A 180 -8.39 19.57 -12.34
N GLU A 181 -8.13 20.36 -11.31
CA GLU A 181 -7.85 21.78 -11.45
C GLU A 181 -6.65 22.01 -12.38
N GLY A 182 -6.79 22.94 -13.32
CA GLY A 182 -5.80 23.22 -14.37
C GLY A 182 -5.83 22.27 -15.56
N PHE A 183 -6.64 21.20 -15.52
CA PHE A 183 -6.74 20.17 -16.58
C PHE A 183 -8.18 19.88 -16.97
N VAL A 184 -9.07 20.81 -16.76
CA VAL A 184 -10.47 20.73 -17.22
C VAL A 184 -10.50 20.81 -18.74
N ASP A 185 -11.14 19.82 -19.39
CA ASP A 185 -11.34 19.84 -20.85
C ASP A 185 -12.32 20.96 -21.23
N PRO A 186 -11.90 22.00 -22.00
CA PRO A 186 -12.76 23.13 -22.35
C PRO A 186 -14.03 22.73 -23.12
N LYS A 187 -13.98 21.63 -23.89
CA LYS A 187 -15.13 21.13 -24.66
C LYS A 187 -16.12 20.35 -23.80
N ASN A 188 -15.67 19.85 -22.65
CA ASN A 188 -16.41 19.01 -21.74
C ASN A 188 -16.37 19.54 -20.30
N ALA A 189 -16.35 20.86 -20.12
CA ALA A 189 -16.15 21.49 -18.81
C ALA A 189 -17.22 21.11 -17.77
N ASN A 190 -18.42 20.74 -18.18
CA ASN A 190 -19.52 20.32 -17.32
C ASN A 190 -19.48 18.83 -17.00
N LYS A 191 -18.60 18.05 -17.63
CA LYS A 191 -18.48 16.60 -17.40
C LYS A 191 -17.58 16.28 -16.22
N VAL A 192 -17.77 15.11 -15.69
CA VAL A 192 -16.97 14.53 -14.61
C VAL A 192 -16.18 13.32 -15.09
N CYS A 193 -15.13 12.97 -14.36
CA CYS A 193 -14.35 11.76 -14.57
C CYS A 193 -15.09 10.57 -13.97
N LYS A 194 -15.60 9.64 -14.79
CA LYS A 194 -16.06 8.32 -14.33
C LYS A 194 -14.84 7.46 -14.15
N LEU A 195 -14.51 7.11 -12.92
CA LEU A 195 -13.32 6.33 -12.59
C LEU A 195 -13.50 4.86 -12.97
N GLN A 196 -12.52 4.31 -13.67
CA GLN A 196 -12.44 2.89 -14.02
C GLN A 196 -11.36 2.19 -13.20
N ARG A 197 -10.35 2.96 -12.80
CA ARG A 197 -9.26 2.49 -11.95
C ARG A 197 -9.11 3.37 -10.73
N SER A 198 -8.51 2.81 -9.70
CA SER A 198 -8.26 3.54 -8.47
C SER A 198 -7.18 4.61 -8.64
N ILE A 199 -7.28 5.65 -7.83
CA ILE A 199 -6.28 6.72 -7.74
C ILE A 199 -5.86 6.92 -6.30
N TYR A 200 -4.78 7.65 -6.11
CA TYR A 200 -4.35 8.06 -4.77
C TYR A 200 -5.48 8.78 -4.03
N GLY A 201 -5.62 8.48 -2.74
CA GLY A 201 -6.60 9.10 -1.85
C GLY A 201 -7.95 8.42 -1.79
N LEU A 202 -8.33 7.54 -2.73
CA LEU A 202 -9.52 6.70 -2.57
C LEU A 202 -9.31 5.67 -1.45
N VAL A 203 -10.35 5.45 -0.66
CA VAL A 203 -10.32 4.53 0.48
C VAL A 203 -9.98 3.10 0.05
N GLN A 204 -10.52 2.63 -1.08
CA GLN A 204 -10.31 1.30 -1.63
C GLN A 204 -9.07 1.16 -2.53
N ALA A 205 -8.29 2.22 -2.78
CA ALA A 205 -7.20 2.19 -3.75
C ALA A 205 -6.16 1.09 -3.47
N SER A 206 -5.75 0.97 -2.23
CA SER A 206 -4.77 -0.04 -1.80
C SER A 206 -5.30 -1.46 -1.95
N ARG A 207 -6.59 -1.69 -1.66
CA ARG A 207 -7.26 -2.98 -1.84
C ARG A 207 -7.36 -3.35 -3.32
N SER A 208 -7.80 -2.43 -4.17
CA SER A 208 -7.95 -2.65 -5.60
C SER A 208 -6.61 -2.98 -6.26
N TRP A 209 -5.56 -2.28 -5.89
CA TRP A 209 -4.20 -2.60 -6.30
C TRP A 209 -3.76 -4.00 -5.86
N ASN A 210 -3.97 -4.34 -4.59
CA ASN A 210 -3.56 -5.65 -4.08
C ASN A 210 -4.30 -6.80 -4.79
N ILE A 211 -5.62 -6.67 -5.03
CA ILE A 211 -6.39 -7.68 -5.78
C ILE A 211 -5.76 -7.89 -7.16
N ARG A 212 -5.46 -6.79 -7.87
CA ARG A 212 -4.85 -6.86 -9.21
C ARG A 212 -3.49 -7.52 -9.18
N PHE A 213 -2.66 -7.19 -8.20
CA PHE A 213 -1.33 -7.78 -8.03
C PHE A 213 -1.44 -9.28 -7.70
N ASP A 214 -2.29 -9.65 -6.75
CA ASP A 214 -2.52 -11.02 -6.33
C ASP A 214 -2.98 -11.92 -7.49
N GLU A 215 -3.92 -11.45 -8.30
CA GLU A 215 -4.38 -12.14 -9.50
C GLU A 215 -3.23 -12.42 -10.47
N MET A 216 -2.42 -11.40 -10.76
CA MET A 216 -1.31 -11.54 -11.71
C MET A 216 -0.22 -12.47 -11.19
N ILE A 217 0.16 -12.34 -9.93
CA ILE A 217 1.24 -13.14 -9.38
C ILE A 217 0.84 -14.61 -9.18
N LYS A 218 -0.41 -14.87 -8.83
CA LYS A 218 -0.98 -16.23 -8.78
C LYS A 218 -1.09 -16.86 -10.17
N ALA A 219 -1.45 -16.08 -11.19
CA ALA A 219 -1.47 -16.57 -12.59
C ALA A 219 -0.07 -16.99 -13.06
N PHE A 220 0.99 -16.42 -12.52
CA PHE A 220 2.37 -16.86 -12.78
C PHE A 220 2.79 -18.08 -11.94
N GLY A 221 1.92 -18.60 -11.08
CA GLY A 221 2.13 -19.80 -10.27
C GLY A 221 2.73 -19.54 -8.89
N PHE A 222 2.67 -18.32 -8.39
CA PHE A 222 2.95 -18.06 -6.99
C PHE A 222 1.78 -18.48 -6.10
N MET A 223 2.11 -18.90 -4.90
CA MET A 223 1.16 -19.18 -3.83
C MET A 223 1.36 -18.16 -2.71
N GLN A 224 0.26 -17.59 -2.24
CA GLN A 224 0.26 -16.70 -1.08
C GLN A 224 0.59 -17.51 0.19
N THR A 225 1.39 -16.95 1.09
CA THR A 225 1.77 -17.61 2.35
C THR A 225 0.63 -17.51 3.37
N TYR A 226 0.42 -18.57 4.14
CA TYR A 226 -0.59 -18.57 5.19
C TYR A 226 -0.30 -17.47 6.24
N GLY A 227 -1.31 -16.66 6.54
CA GLY A 227 -1.23 -15.61 7.57
C GLY A 227 -0.52 -14.32 7.16
N GLU A 228 0.00 -14.23 5.90
CA GLU A 228 0.66 -13.04 5.33
C GLU A 228 0.22 -12.79 3.90
N ALA A 229 -0.73 -11.89 3.74
CA ALA A 229 -1.38 -11.61 2.45
C ALA A 229 -0.45 -11.01 1.38
N CYS A 230 0.69 -10.45 1.78
CA CYS A 230 1.66 -9.80 0.89
C CYS A 230 2.97 -10.57 0.73
N VAL A 231 3.01 -11.84 1.16
CA VAL A 231 4.16 -12.72 0.99
C VAL A 231 3.77 -13.91 0.12
N TYR A 232 4.51 -14.11 -0.95
CA TYR A 232 4.25 -15.15 -1.94
C TYR A 232 5.47 -16.05 -2.10
N LYS A 233 5.24 -17.31 -2.44
CA LYS A 233 6.26 -18.32 -2.70
C LYS A 233 5.98 -19.02 -4.03
N LYS A 234 7.03 -19.25 -4.82
CA LYS A 234 6.98 -20.11 -6.00
C LYS A 234 8.14 -21.09 -5.97
N VAL A 235 7.85 -22.35 -6.32
CA VAL A 235 8.85 -23.43 -6.42
C VAL A 235 8.74 -24.06 -7.78
N SER A 236 9.88 -24.28 -8.44
CA SER A 236 9.98 -24.96 -9.73
C SER A 236 11.22 -25.86 -9.70
N GLY A 237 11.03 -27.18 -9.55
CA GLY A 237 12.14 -28.10 -9.32
C GLY A 237 12.91 -27.74 -8.05
N SER A 238 14.22 -27.48 -8.19
CA SER A 238 15.10 -27.01 -7.09
C SER A 238 15.10 -25.49 -6.90
N SER A 239 14.50 -24.74 -7.84
CA SER A 239 14.47 -23.26 -7.80
C SER A 239 13.32 -22.80 -6.90
N VAL A 240 13.64 -21.91 -5.96
CA VAL A 240 12.69 -21.31 -5.01
C VAL A 240 12.77 -19.81 -5.12
N ALA A 241 11.60 -19.16 -5.20
CA ALA A 241 11.47 -17.72 -5.14
C ALA A 241 10.44 -17.30 -4.09
N PHE A 242 10.75 -16.25 -3.36
CA PHE A 242 9.84 -15.53 -2.48
C PHE A 242 9.67 -14.12 -2.99
N LEU A 243 8.45 -13.61 -2.89
CA LEU A 243 8.12 -12.26 -3.25
C LEU A 243 7.36 -11.61 -2.10
N ILE A 244 7.78 -10.41 -1.71
CA ILE A 244 7.10 -9.58 -0.71
C ILE A 244 6.64 -8.31 -1.40
N LEU A 245 5.35 -8.02 -1.31
CA LEU A 245 4.76 -6.76 -1.76
C LEU A 245 4.58 -5.81 -0.57
N TYR A 246 5.07 -4.60 -0.70
CA TYR A 246 4.82 -3.51 0.24
C TYR A 246 4.40 -2.25 -0.52
N VAL A 247 3.11 -2.11 -0.77
CA VAL A 247 2.49 -1.06 -1.59
C VAL A 247 3.04 -1.08 -3.03
N ASP A 248 4.07 -0.30 -3.33
CA ASP A 248 4.78 -0.18 -4.61
C ASP A 248 6.15 -0.90 -4.61
N ASP A 249 6.73 -1.12 -3.43
CA ASP A 249 7.99 -1.83 -3.26
C ASP A 249 7.81 -3.35 -3.31
N ILE A 250 8.66 -4.02 -4.08
CA ILE A 250 8.73 -5.49 -4.15
C ILE A 250 10.13 -5.94 -3.78
N LEU A 251 10.22 -6.87 -2.81
CA LEU A 251 11.42 -7.67 -2.61
C LEU A 251 11.23 -9.03 -3.27
N LEU A 252 12.19 -9.41 -4.12
CA LEU A 252 12.27 -10.70 -4.78
C LEU A 252 13.52 -11.42 -4.30
N MET A 253 13.35 -12.62 -3.74
CA MET A 253 14.42 -13.41 -3.14
C MET A 253 14.39 -14.84 -3.69
N GLY A 254 15.55 -15.45 -3.93
CA GLY A 254 15.61 -16.83 -4.38
C GLY A 254 17.03 -17.35 -4.59
N ASN A 255 17.12 -18.64 -4.90
CA ASN A 255 18.37 -19.36 -5.06
C ASN A 255 18.85 -19.50 -6.54
N ASP A 256 18.06 -19.04 -7.48
CA ASP A 256 18.30 -19.24 -8.91
C ASP A 256 18.09 -17.93 -9.67
N ILE A 257 19.17 -17.37 -10.22
CA ILE A 257 19.19 -16.08 -10.90
C ILE A 257 18.31 -16.11 -12.16
N GLU A 258 18.40 -17.16 -12.98
CA GLU A 258 17.62 -17.27 -14.22
C GLU A 258 16.12 -17.35 -13.91
N PHE A 259 15.77 -18.06 -12.84
CA PHE A 259 14.38 -18.13 -12.37
C PHE A 259 13.88 -16.77 -11.87
N LEU A 260 14.69 -16.03 -11.12
CA LEU A 260 14.36 -14.67 -10.67
C LEU A 260 14.24 -13.69 -11.84
N ASP A 261 15.09 -13.77 -12.85
CA ASP A 261 15.00 -12.94 -14.05
C ASP A 261 13.71 -13.23 -14.85
N SER A 262 13.29 -14.49 -14.91
CA SER A 262 12.00 -14.84 -15.51
C SER A 262 10.80 -14.21 -14.78
N ILE A 263 10.88 -14.09 -13.45
CA ILE A 263 9.87 -13.43 -12.64
C ILE A 263 9.88 -11.92 -12.88
N LYS A 264 11.06 -11.28 -12.91
CA LYS A 264 11.18 -9.86 -13.25
C LYS A 264 10.61 -9.55 -14.64
N ALA A 265 10.92 -10.39 -15.62
CA ALA A 265 10.40 -10.24 -16.99
C ALA A 265 8.87 -10.32 -17.01
N TYR A 266 8.28 -11.26 -16.26
CA TYR A 266 6.84 -11.36 -16.13
C TYR A 266 6.21 -10.13 -15.45
N LEU A 267 6.79 -9.66 -14.35
CA LEU A 267 6.31 -8.47 -13.65
C LEU A 267 6.37 -7.24 -14.55
N ASN A 268 7.45 -7.05 -15.30
CA ASN A 268 7.60 -5.97 -16.28
C ASN A 268 6.56 -6.04 -17.42
N LYS A 269 6.09 -7.25 -17.76
CA LYS A 269 5.01 -7.42 -18.74
C LYS A 269 3.64 -7.03 -18.17
N CYS A 270 3.42 -7.26 -16.87
CA CYS A 270 2.14 -7.01 -16.21
C CYS A 270 1.97 -5.55 -15.74
N PHE A 271 3.07 -4.93 -15.35
CA PHE A 271 3.09 -3.61 -14.70
C PHE A 271 4.26 -2.78 -15.21
N SER A 272 4.13 -1.45 -15.16
CA SER A 272 5.27 -0.56 -15.37
C SER A 272 6.19 -0.62 -14.15
N MET A 273 7.35 -1.26 -14.30
CA MET A 273 8.28 -1.51 -13.20
C MET A 273 9.56 -0.69 -13.33
N LYS A 274 10.23 -0.47 -12.20
CA LYS A 274 11.61 -0.04 -12.12
C LYS A 274 12.40 -1.11 -11.38
N ASP A 275 13.39 -1.71 -12.03
CA ASP A 275 14.35 -2.60 -11.38
C ASP A 275 15.38 -1.75 -10.63
N LEU A 276 15.50 -1.96 -9.32
CA LEU A 276 16.44 -1.26 -8.45
C LEU A 276 17.71 -2.08 -8.19
N GLY A 277 17.79 -3.30 -8.76
CA GLY A 277 18.91 -4.21 -8.60
C GLY A 277 18.93 -4.91 -7.24
N GLU A 278 20.13 -5.14 -6.69
CA GLU A 278 20.29 -5.72 -5.36
C GLU A 278 19.69 -4.81 -4.28
N ALA A 279 18.94 -5.40 -3.37
CA ALA A 279 18.23 -4.64 -2.34
C ALA A 279 19.20 -4.04 -1.32
N ALA A 280 19.26 -2.70 -1.25
CA ALA A 280 20.08 -1.97 -0.30
C ALA A 280 19.29 -1.42 0.90
N TYR A 281 18.02 -1.10 0.70
CA TYR A 281 17.12 -0.57 1.72
C TYR A 281 15.70 -1.05 1.49
N ILE A 282 14.99 -1.38 2.55
CA ILE A 282 13.55 -1.62 2.55
C ILE A 282 12.93 -1.02 3.81
N LEU A 283 11.93 -0.16 3.68
CA LEU A 283 11.20 0.45 4.80
C LEU A 283 12.11 1.09 5.87
N GLY A 284 13.14 1.78 5.43
CA GLY A 284 14.14 2.37 6.33
C GLY A 284 15.15 1.39 6.92
N ILE A 285 15.02 0.09 6.65
CA ILE A 285 16.00 -0.92 7.05
C ILE A 285 17.10 -0.95 6.00
N LYS A 286 18.34 -0.66 6.43
CA LYS A 286 19.52 -0.88 5.60
C LYS A 286 19.81 -2.38 5.53
N ILE A 287 19.94 -2.90 4.31
CA ILE A 287 20.35 -4.27 4.05
C ILE A 287 21.85 -4.23 3.76
N TYR A 288 22.63 -4.78 4.67
CA TYR A 288 24.06 -4.98 4.48
C TYR A 288 24.33 -6.47 4.42
N ARG A 289 25.03 -6.91 3.38
CA ARG A 289 25.34 -8.32 3.18
C ARG A 289 26.83 -8.47 2.93
N ASP A 290 27.48 -9.32 3.73
CA ASP A 290 28.86 -9.74 3.53
C ASP A 290 28.88 -11.27 3.36
N ARG A 291 28.97 -11.72 2.11
CA ARG A 291 28.97 -13.16 1.76
C ARG A 291 30.28 -13.87 2.18
N SER A 292 31.33 -13.11 2.54
CA SER A 292 32.58 -13.67 3.05
C SER A 292 32.48 -14.15 4.51
N ARG A 293 31.45 -13.65 5.22
CA ARG A 293 31.16 -13.98 6.61
C ARG A 293 29.84 -14.74 6.69
N ARG A 294 29.90 -16.03 6.50
CA ARG A 294 28.71 -16.90 6.68
C ARG A 294 28.29 -16.98 8.13
#